data_32d755bb9d84a62999b56375cb03c5f2
#
_entry.id   32d755bb9d84a62999b56375cb03c5f2
#
_cell.length_a   1.000
_cell.length_b   1.000
_cell.length_c   1.000
_cell.angle_alpha   90.00
_cell.angle_beta   90.00
_cell.angle_gamma   90.00
#
_symmetry.space_group_name_H-M   'P 1'
#
loop_
_entity.id
_entity.type
_entity.pdbx_description
1 polymer ?
#
loop_
_entity_poly.entity_id
_entity_poly.type
_entity_poly.pdbx_seq_one_letter_code
_entity_poly.pdbx_strand_id
1 'polypeptide(L)'
;MSKSILEALQGKNDNYILPFLWMRGEEEAVIREEIEKSPYPVIVVGDFNSTAFSYAYRHISEGLHDAWSETHYIWEWGATCEKKGYGLRIDYILCSDPLRPVQCFVPDAPGSDHKPVVATIEISR
;
A
#
# COMPACT_ATOMS: atom_id res chain seq x y z
N MET A 1 -2.31 -11.93 4.37
CA MET A 1 -2.17 -11.10 5.56
C MET A 1 -2.35 -11.93 6.80
N SER A 2 -1.61 -11.64 7.81
CA SER A 2 -1.73 -12.44 9.01
C SER A 2 -3.01 -12.08 9.78
N LYS A 3 -3.69 -13.13 10.22
CA LYS A 3 -4.86 -13.04 11.09
C LYS A 3 -4.60 -12.18 12.33
N SER A 4 -3.35 -12.15 12.81
CA SER A 4 -2.97 -11.40 14.00
C SER A 4 -3.06 -9.88 13.85
N ILE A 5 -2.87 -9.34 12.64
CA ILE A 5 -3.04 -7.89 12.42
C ILE A 5 -4.52 -7.52 12.50
N LEU A 6 -5.39 -8.32 11.89
CA LEU A 6 -6.83 -8.13 11.99
C LEU A 6 -7.31 -8.22 13.44
N GLU A 7 -6.83 -9.20 14.18
CA GLU A 7 -7.16 -9.36 15.60
C GLU A 7 -6.68 -8.17 16.44
N ALA A 8 -5.48 -7.67 16.19
CA ALA A 8 -4.95 -6.51 16.89
C ALA A 8 -5.76 -5.23 16.60
N LEU A 9 -6.25 -5.09 15.38
CA LEU A 9 -7.09 -3.96 14.98
C LEU A 9 -8.52 -4.09 15.50
N GLN A 10 -9.02 -5.31 15.61
CA GLN A 10 -10.35 -5.59 16.16
C GLN A 10 -10.40 -5.56 17.68
N GLY A 11 -9.29 -5.90 18.34
CA GLY A 11 -9.26 -6.17 19.78
C GLY A 11 -9.46 -4.99 20.71
N LYS A 12 -9.51 -3.78 20.19
CA LYS A 12 -9.66 -2.58 21.04
C LYS A 12 -10.90 -1.74 20.76
N ASN A 13 -11.55 -2.00 19.65
CA ASN A 13 -12.81 -1.35 19.30
C ASN A 13 -13.58 -2.25 18.38
N ASP A 14 -14.46 -2.87 18.95
CA ASP A 14 -15.29 -3.99 18.59
C ASP A 14 -15.92 -4.05 17.20
N ASN A 15 -15.59 -3.15 16.28
CA ASN A 15 -16.33 -3.05 15.03
C ASN A 15 -15.48 -2.71 13.79
N TYR A 16 -14.16 -2.86 13.85
CA TYR A 16 -13.36 -2.60 12.67
C TYR A 16 -13.05 -3.88 11.92
N ILE A 17 -13.71 -4.05 10.80
CA ILE A 17 -13.29 -4.98 9.77
C ILE A 17 -12.48 -4.15 8.77
N LEU A 18 -11.18 -4.45 8.62
CA LEU A 18 -10.35 -3.81 7.63
C LEU A 18 -10.35 -4.64 6.36
N PRO A 19 -10.98 -4.19 5.30
CA PRO A 19 -10.86 -4.87 4.03
C PRO A 19 -9.44 -4.69 3.47
N PHE A 20 -8.85 -5.77 3.04
CA PHE A 20 -7.59 -5.80 2.32
C PHE A 20 -7.87 -6.01 0.85
N LEU A 21 -7.33 -5.11 0.05
CA LEU A 21 -7.45 -5.20 -1.38
C LEU A 21 -6.08 -5.53 -1.95
N TRP A 22 -5.98 -6.68 -2.58
CA TRP A 22 -4.78 -7.11 -3.27
C TRP A 22 -4.93 -6.80 -4.75
N MET A 23 -3.98 -6.05 -5.30
CA MET A 23 -4.02 -5.66 -6.69
C MET A 23 -3.00 -6.42 -7.52
N ARG A 24 -3.41 -6.84 -8.71
CA ARG A 24 -2.54 -7.36 -9.76
C ARG A 24 -2.78 -6.56 -11.03
N GLY A 25 -1.79 -5.75 -11.41
CA GLY A 25 -1.76 -5.14 -12.75
C GLY A 25 -3.03 -4.39 -13.16
N GLU A 26 -3.82 -4.97 -14.03
CA GLU A 26 -4.90 -4.29 -14.76
C GLU A 26 -6.25 -4.21 -14.05
N GLU A 27 -6.30 -4.50 -12.77
CA GLU A 27 -7.55 -4.53 -11.99
C GLU A 27 -7.89 -3.20 -11.32
N GLU A 28 -7.29 -2.09 -11.77
CA GLU A 28 -7.38 -0.82 -11.06
C GLU A 28 -8.80 -0.28 -10.93
N ALA A 29 -9.63 -0.44 -11.93
CA ALA A 29 -11.01 0.05 -11.90
C ALA A 29 -11.85 -0.71 -10.86
N VAL A 30 -11.66 -2.02 -10.77
CA VAL A 30 -12.33 -2.87 -9.78
C VAL A 30 -11.88 -2.49 -8.36
N ILE A 31 -10.60 -2.31 -8.17
CA ILE A 31 -10.05 -1.92 -6.87
C ILE A 31 -10.57 -0.54 -6.46
N ARG A 32 -10.59 0.41 -7.37
CA ARG A 32 -11.11 1.75 -7.08
C ARG A 32 -12.58 1.71 -6.67
N GLU A 33 -13.38 0.91 -7.35
CA GLU A 33 -14.77 0.71 -7.01
C GLU A 33 -14.94 0.14 -5.59
N GLU A 34 -14.15 -0.87 -5.25
CA GLU A 34 -14.19 -1.46 -3.91
C GLU A 34 -13.76 -0.46 -2.82
N ILE A 35 -12.77 0.37 -3.10
CA ILE A 35 -12.35 1.43 -2.17
C ILE A 35 -13.52 2.38 -1.90
N GLU A 36 -14.20 2.81 -2.95
CA GLU A 36 -15.30 3.78 -2.84
C GLU A 36 -16.53 3.21 -2.14
N LYS A 37 -16.79 1.92 -2.32
CA LYS A 37 -17.92 1.24 -1.68
C LYS A 37 -17.69 0.91 -0.21
N SER A 38 -16.45 0.85 0.23
CA SER A 38 -16.14 0.36 1.58
C SER A 38 -16.65 1.33 2.64
N PRO A 39 -17.48 0.86 3.59
CA PRO A 39 -17.85 1.66 4.75
C PRO A 39 -16.75 1.69 5.82
N TYR A 40 -15.65 0.99 5.59
CA TYR A 40 -14.54 0.87 6.53
C TYR A 40 -13.26 1.45 5.93
N PRO A 41 -12.29 1.85 6.77
CA PRO A 41 -10.94 2.16 6.28
C PRO A 41 -10.37 0.98 5.52
N VAL A 42 -9.63 1.26 4.45
CA VAL A 42 -9.06 0.23 3.57
C VAL A 42 -7.54 0.29 3.55
N ILE A 43 -6.92 -0.86 3.32
CA ILE A 43 -5.50 -0.96 2.99
C ILE A 43 -5.40 -1.66 1.64
N VAL A 44 -4.74 -1.01 0.68
CA VAL A 44 -4.49 -1.56 -0.65
C VAL A 44 -3.02 -1.90 -0.76
N VAL A 45 -2.73 -3.14 -1.09
CA VAL A 45 -1.35 -3.61 -1.22
C VAL A 45 -1.18 -4.37 -2.52
N GLY A 46 -0.01 -4.32 -3.10
CA GLY A 46 0.32 -5.17 -4.22
C GLY A 46 1.21 -4.53 -5.26
N ASP A 47 1.43 -5.30 -6.32
CA ASP A 47 2.20 -4.92 -7.49
C ASP A 47 1.28 -4.26 -8.51
N PHE A 48 1.46 -2.97 -8.72
CA PHE A 48 0.65 -2.22 -9.68
C PHE A 48 1.20 -2.32 -11.11
N ASN A 49 2.36 -2.94 -11.29
CA ASN A 49 3.11 -2.97 -12.56
C ASN A 49 3.34 -1.58 -13.17
N SER A 50 3.26 -0.54 -12.38
CA SER A 50 3.39 0.82 -12.85
C SER A 50 3.91 1.74 -11.76
N THR A 51 4.61 2.79 -12.21
CA THR A 51 5.18 3.77 -11.29
C THR A 51 4.13 4.79 -10.85
N ALA A 52 4.51 5.63 -9.89
CA ALA A 52 3.65 6.68 -9.35
C ALA A 52 3.22 7.74 -10.39
N PHE A 53 3.82 7.72 -11.59
CA PHE A 53 3.43 8.61 -12.68
C PHE A 53 2.32 8.04 -13.55
N SER A 54 1.93 6.79 -13.35
CA SER A 54 0.92 6.13 -14.17
C SER A 54 -0.51 6.55 -13.82
N TYR A 55 -1.39 6.37 -14.78
CA TYR A 55 -2.82 6.58 -14.57
C TYR A 55 -3.37 5.64 -13.48
N ALA A 56 -2.98 4.37 -13.54
CA ALA A 56 -3.46 3.37 -12.60
C ALA A 56 -3.13 3.74 -11.15
N TYR A 57 -1.88 4.13 -10.89
CA TYR A 57 -1.49 4.57 -9.55
C TYR A 57 -2.28 5.80 -9.13
N ARG A 58 -2.36 6.82 -9.97
CA ARG A 58 -3.06 8.07 -9.63
C ARG A 58 -4.55 7.84 -9.35
N HIS A 59 -5.16 6.96 -10.13
CA HIS A 59 -6.58 6.65 -9.98
C HIS A 59 -6.85 5.91 -8.65
N ILE A 60 -6.04 4.91 -8.33
CA ILE A 60 -6.21 4.12 -7.10
C ILE A 60 -5.83 4.94 -5.87
N SER A 61 -4.75 5.69 -5.93
CA SER A 61 -4.22 6.40 -4.77
C SER A 61 -5.00 7.66 -4.38
N GLU A 62 -5.96 8.07 -5.19
CA GLU A 62 -6.76 9.26 -4.90
C GLU A 62 -7.44 9.15 -3.55
N GLY A 63 -7.16 10.09 -2.67
CA GLY A 63 -7.69 10.09 -1.31
C GLY A 63 -7.06 9.09 -0.36
N LEU A 64 -6.05 8.35 -0.79
CA LEU A 64 -5.33 7.40 0.05
C LEU A 64 -3.94 7.93 0.43
N HIS A 65 -3.44 7.42 1.53
CA HIS A 65 -2.07 7.68 1.98
C HIS A 65 -1.14 6.62 1.38
N ASP A 66 -0.12 7.05 0.65
CA ASP A 66 0.94 6.17 0.16
C ASP A 66 2.01 6.06 1.24
N ALA A 67 2.25 4.85 1.74
CA ALA A 67 3.14 4.63 2.86
C ALA A 67 4.56 5.11 2.59
N TRP A 68 5.09 4.89 1.39
CA TRP A 68 6.42 5.39 1.04
C TRP A 68 6.44 6.91 0.95
N SER A 69 5.53 7.49 0.16
CA SER A 69 5.52 8.93 -0.13
C SER A 69 5.32 9.79 1.12
N GLU A 70 4.53 9.31 2.08
CA GLU A 70 4.25 10.10 3.28
C GLU A 70 5.31 9.96 4.36
N THR A 71 6.21 9.00 4.24
CA THR A 71 7.27 8.76 5.22
C THR A 71 8.68 9.08 4.71
N HIS A 72 8.80 9.51 3.46
CA HIS A 72 10.08 9.81 2.82
C HIS A 72 10.03 11.15 2.09
N TYR A 73 11.21 11.69 1.81
CA TYR A 73 11.34 12.88 0.97
C TYR A 73 11.14 12.52 -0.50
N ILE A 74 10.74 13.50 -1.30
CA ILE A 74 10.42 13.29 -2.72
C ILE A 74 11.59 12.74 -3.53
N TRP A 75 12.84 12.99 -3.12
CA TRP A 75 14.02 12.48 -3.81
C TRP A 75 14.42 11.07 -3.40
N GLU A 76 13.77 10.48 -2.41
CA GLU A 76 14.02 9.11 -2.01
C GLU A 76 13.19 8.18 -2.89
N TRP A 77 13.87 7.43 -3.76
CA TRP A 77 13.21 6.69 -4.84
C TRP A 77 12.38 5.51 -4.37
N GLY A 78 12.87 4.70 -3.43
CA GLY A 78 12.14 3.55 -2.88
C GLY A 78 11.90 2.43 -3.87
N ALA A 79 12.84 2.13 -4.72
CA ALA A 79 12.70 1.08 -5.73
C ALA A 79 12.33 -0.26 -5.11
N THR A 80 11.26 -0.88 -5.61
CA THR A 80 10.76 -2.18 -5.14
C THR A 80 11.01 -3.27 -6.17
N CYS A 81 11.36 -2.92 -7.39
CA CYS A 81 11.67 -3.85 -8.47
C CYS A 81 12.91 -3.38 -9.19
N GLU A 82 13.88 -4.28 -9.37
CA GLU A 82 15.09 -4.00 -10.12
C GLU A 82 15.20 -4.95 -11.30
N LYS A 83 15.22 -4.41 -12.51
CA LYS A 83 15.39 -5.15 -13.75
C LYS A 83 16.42 -4.44 -14.62
N LYS A 84 17.39 -5.18 -15.14
CA LYS A 84 18.41 -4.66 -16.09
C LYS A 84 19.11 -3.41 -15.58
N GLY A 85 19.38 -3.34 -14.27
CA GLY A 85 20.04 -2.20 -13.66
C GLY A 85 19.15 -0.99 -13.37
N TYR A 86 17.85 -1.08 -13.63
CA TYR A 86 16.91 -0.03 -13.31
C TYR A 86 16.09 -0.38 -12.07
N GLY A 87 15.96 0.60 -11.19
CA GLY A 87 15.09 0.48 -10.02
C GLY A 87 13.77 1.20 -10.24
N LEU A 88 12.66 0.51 -10.05
CA LEU A 88 11.31 1.08 -10.18
C LEU A 88 10.49 0.84 -8.92
N ARG A 89 9.74 1.84 -8.50
CA ARG A 89 8.77 1.68 -7.41
C ARG A 89 7.41 1.33 -8.02
N ILE A 90 7.04 0.08 -7.94
CA ILE A 90 5.81 -0.45 -8.52
C ILE A 90 4.98 -1.26 -7.54
N ASP A 91 5.50 -1.55 -6.36
CA ASP A 91 4.78 -2.23 -5.27
C ASP A 91 4.45 -1.19 -4.21
N TYR A 92 3.19 -1.14 -3.78
CA TYR A 92 2.68 -0.07 -2.93
C TYR A 92 1.92 -0.61 -1.74
N ILE A 93 1.93 0.19 -0.67
CA ILE A 93 1.02 0.05 0.46
C ILE A 93 0.29 1.40 0.58
N LEU A 94 -1.01 1.39 0.37
CA LEU A 94 -1.86 2.57 0.44
C LEU A 94 -2.93 2.35 1.50
N CYS A 95 -3.32 3.39 2.22
CA CYS A 95 -4.38 3.26 3.20
C CYS A 95 -5.26 4.52 3.26
N SER A 96 -6.50 4.34 3.70
CA SER A 96 -7.45 5.44 3.85
C SER A 96 -7.54 5.92 5.29
N ASP A 97 -8.01 7.15 5.49
CA ASP A 97 -8.30 7.68 6.81
C ASP A 97 -9.25 6.76 7.60
N PRO A 98 -9.10 6.60 8.89
CA PRO A 98 -8.14 7.26 9.79
C PRO A 98 -6.79 6.53 9.92
N LEU A 99 -6.48 5.64 9.00
CA LEU A 99 -5.20 4.93 8.98
C LEU A 99 -4.11 5.88 8.47
N ARG A 100 -2.96 5.84 9.13
CA ARG A 100 -1.86 6.73 8.76
C ARG A 100 -0.54 5.98 8.77
N PRO A 101 0.21 6.00 7.67
CA PRO A 101 1.55 5.41 7.66
C PRO A 101 2.49 6.24 8.54
N VAL A 102 3.25 5.58 9.41
CA VAL A 102 4.24 6.25 10.26
C VAL A 102 5.65 5.84 9.94
N GLN A 103 5.82 4.70 9.28
CA GLN A 103 7.12 4.20 8.85
C GLN A 103 6.92 3.32 7.63
N CYS A 104 7.86 3.40 6.68
CA CYS A 104 7.88 2.52 5.52
C CYS A 104 9.31 2.29 5.10
N PHE A 105 9.65 1.05 4.75
CA PHE A 105 10.98 0.74 4.24
C PHE A 105 10.91 -0.44 3.27
N VAL A 106 11.95 -0.54 2.43
CA VAL A 106 12.08 -1.56 1.41
C VAL A 106 13.39 -2.31 1.69
N PRO A 107 13.35 -3.44 2.43
CA PRO A 107 14.55 -4.20 2.73
C PRO A 107 15.06 -4.95 1.50
N ASP A 108 16.35 -5.27 1.48
CA ASP A 108 16.93 -6.09 0.43
C ASP A 108 16.35 -7.50 0.47
N ALA A 109 16.13 -8.05 -0.72
CA ALA A 109 15.67 -9.43 -0.89
C ALA A 109 16.53 -10.11 -1.96
N PRO A 110 17.70 -10.65 -1.59
CA PRO A 110 18.57 -11.31 -2.57
C PRO A 110 17.85 -12.46 -3.26
N GLY A 111 18.03 -12.55 -4.58
CA GLY A 111 17.44 -13.62 -5.38
C GLY A 111 16.05 -13.33 -5.93
N SER A 112 15.50 -12.14 -5.70
CA SER A 112 14.21 -11.72 -6.26
C SER A 112 14.31 -10.40 -6.99
N ASP A 113 13.54 -10.24 -8.07
CA ASP A 113 13.41 -8.96 -8.79
C ASP A 113 12.65 -7.94 -7.96
N HIS A 114 11.72 -8.40 -7.13
CA HIS A 114 10.93 -7.56 -6.25
C HIS A 114 11.46 -7.58 -4.84
N LYS A 115 11.46 -6.42 -4.21
CA LYS A 115 11.79 -6.27 -2.79
C LYS A 115 10.49 -6.11 -2.02
N PRO A 116 10.40 -6.64 -0.81
CA PRO A 116 9.22 -6.44 0.01
C PRO A 116 9.09 -4.96 0.44
N VAL A 117 7.86 -4.51 0.57
CA VAL A 117 7.57 -3.21 1.16
C VAL A 117 6.99 -3.45 2.54
N VAL A 118 7.56 -2.81 3.54
CA VAL A 118 7.13 -2.97 4.92
C VAL A 118 6.70 -1.61 5.45
N ALA A 119 5.50 -1.54 6.02
CA ALA A 119 4.99 -0.30 6.58
C ALA A 119 4.41 -0.52 7.98
N THR A 120 4.57 0.47 8.82
CA THR A 120 3.88 0.57 10.09
C THR A 120 2.75 1.59 9.91
N ILE A 121 1.54 1.18 10.20
CA ILE A 121 0.33 2.00 10.03
C ILE A 121 -0.34 2.12 11.39
N GLU A 122 -0.64 3.35 11.78
CA GLU A 122 -1.39 3.61 13.01
C GLU A 122 -2.81 4.03 12.70
N ILE A 123 -3.69 3.83 13.65
CA ILE A 123 -5.07 4.33 13.60
C ILE A 123 -5.10 5.65 14.34
N SER A 124 -5.33 6.73 13.61
CA SER A 124 -5.50 8.06 14.18
C SER A 124 -6.94 8.21 14.64
N ARG A 125 -7.12 8.44 15.92
CA ARG A 125 -8.44 8.66 16.51
C ARG A 125 -8.71 10.13 16.75
#